data_dd79a8db85bc96c3f64880a1bd0321e7
#
_entry.id   dd79a8db85bc96c3f64880a1bd0321e7
#
_cell.length_a   1.000
_cell.length_b   1.000
_cell.length_c   1.000
_cell.angle_alpha   90.00
_cell.angle_beta   90.00
_cell.angle_gamma   90.00
#
_symmetry.space_group_name_H-M   'P 1'
#
loop_
_entity.id
_entity.type
_entity.pdbx_description
1 polymer ?
#
loop_
_entity_poly.entity_id
_entity_poly.type
_entity_poly.pdbx_seq_one_letter_code
_entity_poly.pdbx_strand_id
1 'polypeptide(L)'
;STEIDLFVSKKSPAAVGGYGSATTCVQVSTPDGNLLIDGGSGLKKYNDQLAVNHFIDKEHHILLSHFHFDHTMGIPYFLPHFLKGHKVHYYSPDANCEKYVKALFQKPTFPVPFEQLSAEIIFHHLKPYEKYQIQNLTVQAFSTDHSDACYGFKITSSKISG
;
A
#
# COMPACT_ATOMS: atom_id res chain seq x y z
N SER A 1 -1.26 -37.55 -13.90
CA SER A 1 -1.63 -36.23 -13.38
C SER A 1 -3.12 -36.09 -13.35
N THR A 2 -3.67 -35.61 -12.28
CA THR A 2 -5.10 -35.32 -12.17
C THR A 2 -5.46 -34.04 -12.97
N GLU A 3 -6.76 -33.87 -13.32
CA GLU A 3 -7.21 -32.62 -13.95
C GLU A 3 -6.85 -31.38 -13.11
N ILE A 4 -6.81 -31.55 -11.77
CA ILE A 4 -6.38 -30.52 -10.83
C ILE A 4 -4.90 -30.17 -11.03
N ASP A 5 -4.00 -31.15 -11.16
CA ASP A 5 -2.58 -30.94 -11.38
C ASP A 5 -2.33 -30.18 -12.69
N LEU A 6 -3.09 -30.53 -13.74
CA LEU A 6 -3.00 -29.86 -15.02
C LEU A 6 -3.54 -28.44 -14.97
N PHE A 7 -4.61 -28.18 -14.21
CA PHE A 7 -5.15 -26.83 -14.00
C PHE A 7 -4.17 -25.95 -13.22
N VAL A 8 -3.61 -26.50 -12.14
CA VAL A 8 -2.63 -25.81 -11.28
C VAL A 8 -1.35 -25.46 -12.05
N SER A 9 -0.84 -26.38 -12.89
CA SER A 9 0.38 -26.17 -13.67
C SER A 9 0.27 -25.04 -14.71
N LYS A 10 -0.95 -24.64 -15.08
CA LYS A 10 -1.23 -23.52 -16.00
C LYS A 10 -1.39 -22.17 -15.30
N LYS A 11 -1.35 -22.12 -13.97
CA LYS A 11 -1.49 -20.90 -13.18
C LYS A 11 -0.12 -20.42 -12.69
N SER A 12 -0.01 -19.11 -12.50
CA SER A 12 1.18 -18.58 -11.82
C SER A 12 1.25 -19.12 -10.39
N PRO A 13 2.45 -19.36 -9.82
CA PRO A 13 2.60 -19.76 -8.43
C PRO A 13 1.85 -18.86 -7.44
N ALA A 14 1.75 -17.57 -7.74
CA ALA A 14 0.99 -16.61 -6.94
C ALA A 14 -0.54 -16.83 -6.96
N ALA A 15 -1.06 -17.57 -7.93
CA ALA A 15 -2.49 -17.87 -8.07
C ALA A 15 -2.91 -19.20 -7.44
N VAL A 16 -1.94 -20.03 -7.00
CA VAL A 16 -2.18 -21.42 -6.57
C VAL A 16 -2.21 -21.56 -5.04
N GLY A 17 -1.76 -20.57 -4.30
CA GLY A 17 -1.67 -20.58 -2.84
C GLY A 17 -2.86 -19.94 -2.10
N GLY A 18 -4.09 -20.22 -2.48
CA GLY A 18 -5.26 -19.49 -1.98
C GLY A 18 -5.51 -18.24 -2.85
N TYR A 19 -6.22 -17.23 -2.33
CA TYR A 19 -6.36 -15.94 -3.04
C TYR A 19 -5.04 -15.16 -2.93
N GLY A 20 -4.05 -15.55 -3.75
CA GLY A 20 -2.73 -14.99 -3.77
C GLY A 20 -1.93 -15.32 -2.51
N SER A 21 -0.71 -15.78 -2.65
CA SER A 21 0.20 -16.01 -1.53
C SER A 21 0.74 -14.69 -0.93
N ALA A 22 0.27 -13.54 -1.40
CA ALA A 22 0.67 -12.23 -0.94
C ALA A 22 -0.25 -11.74 0.20
N THR A 23 0.33 -11.05 1.18
CA THR A 23 -0.42 -10.36 2.22
C THR A 23 -0.96 -9.02 1.71
N THR A 24 -1.81 -8.37 2.51
CA THR A 24 -2.71 -7.30 2.09
C THR A 24 -1.99 -6.12 1.43
N CYS A 25 -2.31 -5.88 0.16
CA CYS A 25 -2.05 -4.64 -0.55
C CYS A 25 -3.08 -4.54 -1.68
N VAL A 26 -4.00 -3.59 -1.56
CA VAL A 26 -5.08 -3.39 -2.54
C VAL A 26 -4.80 -2.14 -3.34
N GLN A 27 -4.77 -2.26 -4.66
CA GLN A 27 -4.69 -1.11 -5.57
C GLN A 27 -6.09 -0.67 -5.99
N VAL A 28 -6.41 0.60 -5.77
CA VAL A 28 -7.59 1.28 -6.31
C VAL A 28 -7.11 2.19 -7.44
N SER A 29 -7.37 1.79 -8.68
CA SER A 29 -6.97 2.54 -9.87
C SER A 29 -8.20 3.02 -10.63
N THR A 30 -8.29 4.32 -10.83
CA THR A 30 -9.38 4.99 -11.54
C THR A 30 -8.82 6.10 -12.43
N PRO A 31 -9.58 6.65 -13.38
CA PRO A 31 -9.15 7.85 -14.12
C PRO A 31 -8.90 9.06 -13.22
N ASP A 32 -9.46 9.08 -12.00
CA ASP A 32 -9.36 10.18 -11.05
C ASP A 32 -8.18 10.04 -10.07
N GLY A 33 -7.57 8.85 -9.98
CA GLY A 33 -6.42 8.63 -9.11
C GLY A 33 -6.06 7.16 -8.91
N ASN A 34 -4.90 6.97 -8.30
CA ASN A 34 -4.34 5.67 -7.98
C ASN A 34 -3.90 5.65 -6.50
N LEU A 35 -4.55 4.81 -5.71
CA LEU A 35 -4.29 4.65 -4.28
C LEU A 35 -3.93 3.20 -3.98
N LEU A 36 -3.07 3.01 -3.00
CA LEU A 36 -2.81 1.71 -2.39
C LEU A 36 -3.45 1.68 -1.00
N ILE A 37 -4.01 0.55 -0.62
CA ILE A 37 -4.48 0.28 0.74
C ILE A 37 -3.60 -0.83 1.28
N ASP A 38 -2.89 -0.54 2.36
CA ASP A 38 -1.88 -1.33 3.02
C ASP A 38 -0.64 -1.65 2.18
N GLY A 39 0.42 -2.01 2.87
CA GLY A 39 1.74 -2.27 2.31
C GLY A 39 2.27 -3.66 2.69
N GLY A 40 1.41 -4.69 2.66
CA GLY A 40 1.85 -6.07 2.82
C GLY A 40 2.71 -6.56 1.66
N SER A 41 3.00 -7.83 1.60
CA SER A 41 3.88 -8.40 0.56
C SER A 41 3.33 -8.24 -0.86
N GLY A 42 2.02 -8.00 -1.01
CA GLY A 42 1.38 -7.67 -2.29
C GLY A 42 1.93 -6.40 -2.96
N LEU A 43 2.57 -5.52 -2.18
CA LEU A 43 3.23 -4.30 -2.68
C LEU A 43 4.34 -4.61 -3.71
N LYS A 44 4.94 -5.80 -3.63
CA LYS A 44 5.90 -6.27 -4.65
C LYS A 44 5.29 -6.28 -6.05
N LYS A 45 4.04 -6.73 -6.21
CA LYS A 45 3.37 -6.76 -7.50
C LYS A 45 3.21 -5.35 -8.09
N TYR A 46 2.94 -4.38 -7.24
CA TYR A 46 2.88 -2.98 -7.64
C TYR A 46 4.26 -2.45 -8.06
N ASN A 47 5.34 -2.81 -7.35
CA ASN A 47 6.71 -2.51 -7.78
C ASN A 47 7.01 -3.05 -9.18
N ASP A 48 6.60 -4.28 -9.47
CA ASP A 48 6.81 -4.91 -10.78
C ASP A 48 6.06 -4.13 -11.89
N GLN A 49 4.85 -3.64 -11.60
CA GLN A 49 4.10 -2.78 -12.53
C GLN A 49 4.80 -1.42 -12.76
N LEU A 50 5.29 -0.79 -11.69
CA LEU A 50 6.05 0.45 -11.80
C LEU A 50 7.32 0.27 -12.62
N ALA A 51 8.02 -0.85 -12.46
CA ALA A 51 9.23 -1.17 -13.21
C ALA A 51 8.94 -1.33 -14.72
N VAL A 52 7.85 -2.02 -15.07
CA VAL A 52 7.39 -2.16 -16.47
C VAL A 52 7.08 -0.79 -17.07
N ASN A 53 6.51 0.13 -16.29
CA ASN A 53 6.20 1.50 -16.72
C ASN A 53 7.38 2.47 -16.53
N HIS A 54 8.61 1.97 -16.34
CA HIS A 54 9.81 2.79 -16.16
C HIS A 54 9.70 3.86 -15.06
N PHE A 55 8.92 3.60 -13.99
CA PHE A 55 8.71 4.52 -12.87
C PHE A 55 8.30 5.94 -13.30
N ILE A 56 7.43 6.05 -14.29
CA ILE A 56 6.92 7.34 -14.80
C ILE A 56 6.15 8.07 -13.70
N ASP A 57 5.32 7.33 -12.94
CA ASP A 57 4.60 7.89 -11.80
C ASP A 57 5.58 8.11 -10.65
N LYS A 58 5.70 9.37 -10.24
CA LYS A 58 6.66 9.79 -9.20
C LYS A 58 5.99 10.08 -7.85
N GLU A 59 4.68 10.06 -7.79
CA GLU A 59 3.92 10.33 -6.58
C GLU A 59 3.03 9.14 -6.24
N HIS A 60 3.18 8.62 -5.02
CA HIS A 60 2.54 7.38 -4.58
C HIS A 60 1.77 7.64 -3.29
N HIS A 61 0.53 7.15 -3.22
CA HIS A 61 -0.39 7.36 -2.11
C HIS A 61 -0.78 6.04 -1.49
N ILE A 62 -0.44 5.84 -0.21
CA ILE A 62 -0.67 4.60 0.55
C ILE A 62 -1.52 4.92 1.78
N LEU A 63 -2.71 4.34 1.84
CA LEU A 63 -3.59 4.35 3.01
C LEU A 63 -3.23 3.17 3.90
N LEU A 64 -2.94 3.39 5.18
CA LEU A 64 -2.64 2.33 6.14
C LEU A 64 -3.82 2.12 7.08
N SER A 65 -4.41 0.93 7.01
CA SER A 65 -5.55 0.54 7.83
C SER A 65 -5.16 0.31 9.28
N HIS A 66 -4.08 -0.40 9.50
CA HIS A 66 -3.45 -0.68 10.79
C HIS A 66 -2.00 -1.21 10.58
N PHE A 67 -1.31 -1.57 11.67
CA PHE A 67 0.13 -1.84 11.61
C PHE A 67 0.51 -3.30 11.91
N HIS A 68 -0.38 -4.26 11.74
CA HIS A 68 0.00 -5.67 11.75
C HIS A 68 1.00 -5.96 10.63
N PHE A 69 1.90 -6.91 10.88
CA PHE A 69 3.05 -7.14 10.01
C PHE A 69 2.66 -7.54 8.58
N ASP A 70 1.59 -8.30 8.42
CA ASP A 70 1.05 -8.70 7.11
C ASP A 70 0.46 -7.54 6.29
N HIS A 71 0.19 -6.39 6.93
CA HIS A 71 -0.24 -5.14 6.27
C HIS A 71 0.92 -4.16 6.00
N THR A 72 2.11 -4.42 6.54
CA THR A 72 3.23 -3.46 6.49
C THR A 72 4.55 -4.05 6.00
N MET A 73 4.70 -5.38 5.95
CA MET A 73 5.98 -6.06 5.66
C MET A 73 6.57 -5.75 4.28
N GLY A 74 5.78 -5.31 3.32
CA GLY A 74 6.25 -4.91 1.99
C GLY A 74 6.81 -3.48 1.92
N ILE A 75 6.48 -2.63 2.90
CA ILE A 75 6.86 -1.22 2.91
C ILE A 75 8.38 -1.01 2.77
N PRO A 76 9.26 -1.74 3.50
CA PRO A 76 10.70 -1.57 3.37
C PRO A 76 11.24 -1.91 1.98
N TYR A 77 10.51 -2.69 1.20
CA TYR A 77 10.88 -3.12 -0.15
C TYR A 77 10.18 -2.31 -1.25
N PHE A 78 9.47 -1.24 -0.90
CA PHE A 78 8.80 -0.38 -1.86
C PHE A 78 9.83 0.47 -2.62
N LEU A 79 10.08 0.14 -3.88
CA LEU A 79 11.16 0.71 -4.68
C LEU A 79 11.14 2.25 -4.77
N PRO A 80 9.98 2.93 -4.88
CA PRO A 80 9.96 4.39 -4.91
C PRO A 80 10.65 5.08 -3.74
N HIS A 81 10.75 4.45 -2.56
CA HIS A 81 11.49 4.98 -1.42
C HIS A 81 12.97 5.28 -1.73
N PHE A 82 13.55 4.53 -2.65
CA PHE A 82 14.97 4.58 -3.01
C PHE A 82 15.24 5.41 -4.27
N LEU A 83 14.20 6.01 -4.87
CA LEU A 83 14.30 6.75 -6.12
C LEU A 83 14.24 8.26 -5.85
N LYS A 84 15.31 8.96 -6.21
CA LYS A 84 15.37 10.42 -6.10
C LYS A 84 14.29 11.09 -6.96
N GLY A 85 13.61 12.08 -6.39
CA GLY A 85 12.54 12.82 -7.06
C GLY A 85 11.17 12.13 -7.01
N HIS A 86 11.07 10.98 -6.31
CA HIS A 86 9.79 10.38 -5.98
C HIS A 86 9.25 10.95 -4.67
N LYS A 87 7.91 10.90 -4.50
CA LYS A 87 7.19 11.23 -3.28
C LYS A 87 6.33 10.05 -2.87
N VAL A 88 6.36 9.73 -1.58
CA VAL A 88 5.50 8.68 -1.02
C VAL A 88 4.70 9.27 0.13
N HIS A 89 3.39 9.28 -0.04
CA HIS A 89 2.43 9.79 0.92
C HIS A 89 1.83 8.62 1.70
N TYR A 90 1.97 8.63 3.01
CA TYR A 90 1.29 7.72 3.93
C TYR A 90 0.14 8.42 4.61
N TYR A 91 -1.03 7.80 4.60
CA TYR A 91 -2.25 8.29 5.23
C TYR A 91 -2.74 7.28 6.26
N SER A 92 -2.96 7.70 7.48
CA SER A 92 -3.57 6.83 8.51
C SER A 92 -4.30 7.66 9.55
N PRO A 93 -5.39 7.12 10.13
CA PRO A 93 -5.98 7.71 11.33
C PRO A 93 -5.17 7.45 12.62
N ASP A 94 -4.23 6.51 12.62
CA ASP A 94 -3.34 6.31 13.75
C ASP A 94 -2.26 7.40 13.80
N ALA A 95 -2.25 8.16 14.90
CA ALA A 95 -1.29 9.25 15.12
C ALA A 95 0.18 8.78 15.19
N ASN A 96 0.41 7.49 15.42
CA ASN A 96 1.75 6.89 15.46
C ASN A 96 2.22 6.37 14.09
N CYS A 97 1.48 6.62 13.01
CA CYS A 97 1.79 6.12 11.66
C CYS A 97 3.27 6.33 11.29
N GLU A 98 3.76 7.57 11.43
CA GLU A 98 5.16 7.90 11.13
C GLU A 98 6.14 7.06 11.96
N LYS A 99 5.89 6.93 13.27
CA LYS A 99 6.72 6.14 14.18
C LYS A 99 6.79 4.68 13.75
N TYR A 100 5.65 4.09 13.40
CA TYR A 100 5.57 2.68 13.03
C TYR A 100 6.21 2.41 11.67
N VAL A 101 5.97 3.27 10.68
CA VAL A 101 6.63 3.15 9.36
C VAL A 101 8.16 3.30 9.51
N LYS A 102 8.65 4.28 10.25
CA LYS A 102 10.08 4.45 10.50
C LYS A 102 10.71 3.24 11.20
N ALA A 103 9.98 2.59 12.10
CA ALA A 103 10.48 1.40 12.80
C ALA A 103 10.78 0.23 11.86
N LEU A 104 10.13 0.14 10.70
CA LEU A 104 10.39 -0.90 9.70
C LEU A 104 11.77 -0.78 9.05
N PHE A 105 12.40 0.40 9.11
CA PHE A 105 13.71 0.70 8.52
C PHE A 105 14.85 0.71 9.55
N GLN A 106 14.68 0.05 10.68
CA GLN A 106 15.70 0.05 11.75
C GLN A 106 16.65 -1.14 11.64
N LYS A 107 17.94 -0.89 11.86
CA LYS A 107 18.94 -1.95 12.08
C LYS A 107 18.63 -2.71 13.37
N PRO A 108 18.90 -4.01 13.45
CA PRO A 108 19.51 -4.86 12.42
C PRO A 108 18.50 -5.47 11.43
N THR A 109 17.20 -5.19 11.57
CA THR A 109 16.12 -5.83 10.79
C THR A 109 16.07 -5.36 9.34
N PHE A 110 16.48 -4.12 9.08
CA PHE A 110 16.58 -3.57 7.73
C PHE A 110 17.89 -2.82 7.53
N PRO A 111 18.60 -3.00 6.37
CA PRO A 111 19.96 -2.48 6.20
C PRO A 111 20.01 -0.97 5.96
N VAL A 112 18.95 -0.37 5.38
CA VAL A 112 18.89 1.06 5.03
C VAL A 112 18.03 1.79 6.07
N PRO A 113 18.60 2.69 6.88
CA PRO A 113 17.83 3.53 7.81
C PRO A 113 16.87 4.45 7.07
N PHE A 114 15.75 4.81 7.72
CA PHE A 114 14.72 5.67 7.14
C PHE A 114 15.29 7.00 6.61
N GLU A 115 16.25 7.60 7.32
CA GLU A 115 16.87 8.88 6.98
C GLU A 115 17.76 8.83 5.72
N GLN A 116 18.05 7.61 5.23
CA GLN A 116 18.84 7.39 4.00
C GLN A 116 17.95 7.10 2.78
N LEU A 117 16.64 7.12 2.93
CA LEU A 117 15.72 7.01 1.80
C LEU A 117 15.87 8.21 0.86
N SER A 118 15.78 7.97 -0.45
CA SER A 118 16.03 8.99 -1.47
C SER A 118 14.78 9.77 -1.86
N ALA A 119 13.59 9.20 -1.63
CA ALA A 119 12.32 9.84 -1.88
C ALA A 119 11.93 10.81 -0.75
N GLU A 120 11.08 11.75 -1.07
CA GLU A 120 10.37 12.56 -0.07
C GLU A 120 9.23 11.74 0.53
N ILE A 121 9.26 11.50 1.84
CA ILE A 121 8.23 10.72 2.56
C ILE A 121 7.38 11.68 3.37
N ILE A 122 6.06 11.65 3.15
CA ILE A 122 5.10 12.58 3.72
C ILE A 122 4.03 11.78 4.47
N PHE A 123 3.79 12.16 5.74
CA PHE A 123 2.78 11.52 6.58
C PHE A 123 1.58 12.45 6.76
N HIS A 124 0.39 11.88 6.59
CA HIS A 124 -0.88 12.57 6.72
C HIS A 124 -1.74 11.88 7.79
N HIS A 125 -2.07 12.62 8.83
CA HIS A 125 -3.01 12.13 9.85
C HIS A 125 -4.45 12.39 9.41
N LEU A 126 -5.24 11.33 9.26
CA LEU A 126 -6.65 11.40 8.93
C LEU A 126 -7.49 11.35 10.21
N LYS A 127 -8.49 12.20 10.34
CA LYS A 127 -9.50 12.02 11.39
C LYS A 127 -10.59 11.08 10.89
N PRO A 128 -10.95 10.03 11.64
CA PRO A 128 -12.04 9.14 11.27
C PRO A 128 -13.34 9.92 10.99
N TYR A 129 -14.09 9.48 10.00
CA TYR A 129 -15.36 10.05 9.53
C TYR A 129 -15.27 11.43 8.86
N GLU A 130 -14.09 12.06 8.80
CA GLU A 130 -13.86 13.26 7.98
C GLU A 130 -13.51 12.86 6.53
N LYS A 131 -13.87 13.70 5.57
CA LYS A 131 -13.59 13.51 4.14
C LYS A 131 -12.32 14.27 3.74
N TYR A 132 -11.45 13.59 3.02
CA TYR A 132 -10.21 14.15 2.49
C TYR A 132 -10.16 13.99 0.98
N GLN A 133 -9.60 14.98 0.29
CA GLN A 133 -9.29 14.88 -1.13
C GLN A 133 -7.86 14.38 -1.27
N ILE A 134 -7.70 13.22 -1.91
CA ILE A 134 -6.41 12.63 -2.26
C ILE A 134 -6.42 12.42 -3.77
N GLN A 135 -5.59 13.15 -4.49
CA GLN A 135 -5.75 13.32 -5.93
C GLN A 135 -7.18 13.82 -6.25
N ASN A 136 -7.90 13.21 -7.19
CA ASN A 136 -9.30 13.55 -7.48
C ASN A 136 -10.28 12.55 -6.84
N LEU A 137 -9.85 11.84 -5.79
CA LEU A 137 -10.67 10.89 -5.04
C LEU A 137 -11.03 11.46 -3.68
N THR A 138 -12.27 11.24 -3.26
CA THR A 138 -12.70 11.54 -1.88
C THR A 138 -12.51 10.28 -1.04
N VAL A 139 -11.71 10.39 0.03
CA VAL A 139 -11.41 9.31 0.96
C VAL A 139 -11.98 9.65 2.33
N GLN A 140 -12.61 8.69 2.97
CA GLN A 140 -13.12 8.79 4.34
C GLN A 140 -12.75 7.52 5.09
N ALA A 141 -12.00 7.66 6.19
CA ALA A 141 -11.70 6.55 7.09
C ALA A 141 -12.84 6.32 8.09
N PHE A 142 -13.05 5.07 8.48
CA PHE A 142 -13.99 4.69 9.55
C PHE A 142 -13.41 3.55 10.37
N SER A 143 -13.72 3.51 11.66
CA SER A 143 -13.25 2.45 12.57
C SER A 143 -13.88 1.11 12.23
N THR A 144 -13.11 0.04 12.35
CA THR A 144 -13.55 -1.35 12.18
C THR A 144 -13.35 -2.11 13.49
N ASP A 145 -14.11 -3.20 13.69
CA ASP A 145 -13.92 -4.10 14.81
C ASP A 145 -12.71 -5.01 14.55
N HIS A 146 -11.68 -4.87 15.38
CA HIS A 146 -10.42 -5.60 15.27
C HIS A 146 -9.70 -5.63 16.63
N SER A 147 -8.67 -6.50 16.79
CA SER A 147 -7.88 -6.59 18.04
C SER A 147 -7.15 -5.30 18.40
N ASP A 148 -6.74 -4.54 17.41
CA ASP A 148 -6.05 -3.25 17.53
C ASP A 148 -6.80 -2.16 16.76
N ALA A 149 -6.39 -0.89 16.93
CA ALA A 149 -6.97 0.23 16.18
C ALA A 149 -6.83 -0.03 14.67
N CYS A 150 -7.95 -0.26 14.01
CA CYS A 150 -8.04 -0.62 12.59
C CYS A 150 -9.12 0.21 11.89
N TYR A 151 -8.86 0.55 10.63
CA TYR A 151 -9.71 1.45 9.88
C TYR A 151 -10.00 0.90 8.48
N GLY A 152 -11.26 1.02 8.07
CA GLY A 152 -11.67 0.86 6.68
C GLY A 152 -11.66 2.21 5.95
N PHE A 153 -11.67 2.17 4.61
CA PHE A 153 -11.68 3.37 3.78
C PHE A 153 -12.84 3.33 2.79
N LYS A 154 -13.67 4.37 2.82
CA LYS A 154 -14.63 4.64 1.76
C LYS A 154 -13.97 5.57 0.76
N ILE A 155 -13.86 5.11 -0.49
CA ILE A 155 -13.25 5.86 -1.60
C ILE A 155 -14.32 6.13 -2.64
N THR A 156 -14.44 7.40 -3.06
CA THR A 156 -15.44 7.83 -4.04
C THR A 156 -14.75 8.66 -5.12
N SER A 157 -14.99 8.31 -6.38
CA SER A 157 -14.56 9.10 -7.54
C SER A 157 -15.65 10.11 -7.92
N SER A 158 -15.24 11.31 -8.30
CA SER A 158 -16.17 12.38 -8.71
C SER A 158 -16.79 12.14 -10.08
N LYS A 159 -16.23 11.23 -10.89
CA LYS A 159 -16.62 10.97 -12.28
C LYS A 159 -17.47 9.71 -12.51
N ILE A 160 -18.10 9.15 -11.48
CA ILE A 160 -19.17 8.18 -11.69
C ILE A 160 -20.49 8.96 -11.81
N SER A 161 -20.65 9.64 -12.91
CA SER A 161 -21.93 10.18 -13.34
C SER A 161 -22.14 9.82 -14.81
N GLY A 162 -23.11 8.96 -15.04
CA GLY A 162 -23.64 8.63 -16.35
C GLY A 162 -23.43 7.22 -16.78
#